data_e41b1b545d3c28ce712df79d673897d2
#
_entry.id   e41b1b545d3c28ce712df79d673897d2
#
_cell.length_a   1.000
_cell.length_b   1.000
_cell.length_c   1.000
_cell.angle_alpha   90.00
_cell.angle_beta   90.00
_cell.angle_gamma   90.00
#
_symmetry.space_group_name_H-M   'P 1'
#
loop_
_entity.id
_entity.type
_entity.pdbx_description
1 polymer ?
#
loop_
_entity_poly.entity_id
_entity_poly.type
_entity_poly.pdbx_seq_one_letter_code
_entity_poly.pdbx_strand_id
1 'polypeptide(L)'
;MPMPPDPPEKLSYARQIGLAARRVRRARNMTAQQVATAMNLPLRTYEYFEAGKGRLNLDYVHRFAVATNCDPWSLFLGPGLGSIDFARRTADSKLMLVFMIALGEFESIMGDRLIAMDSRALIEAFTETFRNLEAEDRQKSDETSSWLEAGRDRLAGKPPEDDE
;
A
#
# COMPACT_ATOMS: atom_id res chain seq x y z
N MET A 1 -2.62 44.17 9.87
CA MET A 1 -2.91 42.93 9.12
C MET A 1 -2.77 41.76 10.06
N PRO A 2 -3.76 40.93 10.25
CA PRO A 2 -3.58 39.68 10.99
C PRO A 2 -2.61 38.78 10.22
N MET A 3 -1.64 38.23 10.94
CA MET A 3 -0.68 37.26 10.41
C MET A 3 -1.46 36.03 9.86
N PRO A 4 -1.12 35.50 8.66
CA PRO A 4 -1.77 34.31 8.17
C PRO A 4 -1.58 33.16 9.17
N PRO A 5 -2.55 32.26 9.33
CA PRO A 5 -2.42 31.15 10.23
C PRO A 5 -1.20 30.29 9.82
N ASP A 6 -0.43 29.87 10.82
CA ASP A 6 0.71 28.99 10.58
C ASP A 6 0.28 27.77 9.74
N PRO A 7 1.10 27.35 8.75
CA PRO A 7 0.80 26.17 7.98
C PRO A 7 0.63 24.97 8.93
N PRO A 8 -0.32 24.06 8.65
CA PRO A 8 -0.57 22.92 9.53
C PRO A 8 0.72 22.15 9.77
N GLU A 9 1.04 21.92 11.04
CA GLU A 9 2.26 21.23 11.45
C GLU A 9 2.35 19.87 10.75
N LYS A 10 3.38 19.70 9.92
CA LYS A 10 3.58 18.47 9.16
C LYS A 10 3.88 17.32 10.14
N LEU A 11 3.02 16.31 10.17
CA LEU A 11 3.21 15.16 11.02
C LEU A 11 4.60 14.53 10.81
N SER A 12 5.27 14.17 11.91
CA SER A 12 6.54 13.44 11.81
C SER A 12 6.37 12.13 11.06
N TYR A 13 7.43 11.64 10.43
CA TYR A 13 7.41 10.37 9.70
C TYR A 13 6.97 9.20 10.59
N ALA A 14 7.49 9.14 11.82
CA ALA A 14 7.09 8.15 12.81
C ALA A 14 5.57 8.20 13.11
N ARG A 15 5.01 9.41 13.19
CA ARG A 15 3.57 9.60 13.41
C ARG A 15 2.75 9.10 12.23
N GLN A 16 3.20 9.36 11.02
CA GLN A 16 2.51 8.90 9.81
C GLN A 16 2.54 7.37 9.69
N ILE A 17 3.68 6.73 9.98
CA ILE A 17 3.80 5.26 10.04
C ILE A 17 2.89 4.68 11.12
N GLY A 18 2.86 5.26 12.30
CA GLY A 18 1.97 4.81 13.38
C GLY A 18 0.49 4.86 12.99
N LEU A 19 0.07 5.94 12.30
CA LEU A 19 -1.28 6.05 11.77
C LEU A 19 -1.57 5.01 10.69
N ALA A 20 -0.63 4.76 9.78
CA ALA A 20 -0.74 3.72 8.77
C ALA A 20 -0.87 2.33 9.40
N ALA A 21 -0.02 2.02 10.39
CA ALA A 21 -0.08 0.77 11.15
C ALA A 21 -1.44 0.60 11.83
N ARG A 22 -1.98 1.64 12.45
CA ARG A 22 -3.33 1.61 13.06
C ARG A 22 -4.40 1.27 12.02
N ARG A 23 -4.33 1.81 10.82
CA ARG A 23 -5.29 1.52 9.74
C ARG A 23 -5.20 0.07 9.27
N VAL A 24 -4.00 -0.45 9.10
CA VAL A 24 -3.76 -1.88 8.76
C VAL A 24 -4.31 -2.78 9.87
N ARG A 25 -3.96 -2.53 11.13
CA ARG A 25 -4.46 -3.32 12.26
C ARG A 25 -5.99 -3.38 12.31
N ARG A 26 -6.65 -2.21 12.16
CA ARG A 26 -8.11 -2.14 12.14
C ARG A 26 -8.72 -2.90 10.97
N ALA A 27 -8.11 -2.83 9.79
CA ALA A 27 -8.55 -3.59 8.62
C ALA A 27 -8.39 -5.12 8.80
N ARG A 28 -7.47 -5.55 9.69
CA ARG A 28 -7.31 -6.96 10.11
C ARG A 28 -8.21 -7.36 11.28
N ASN A 29 -9.05 -6.45 11.77
CA ASN A 29 -9.89 -6.66 12.96
C ASN A 29 -9.10 -7.08 14.21
N MET A 30 -7.85 -6.63 14.33
CA MET A 30 -6.97 -6.95 15.45
C MET A 30 -7.02 -5.85 16.53
N THR A 31 -7.00 -6.25 17.80
CA THR A 31 -6.82 -5.33 18.93
C THR A 31 -5.34 -4.95 19.08
N ALA A 32 -5.06 -3.84 19.75
CA ALA A 32 -3.70 -3.44 20.07
C ALA A 32 -2.96 -4.52 20.89
N GLN A 33 -3.65 -5.18 21.82
CA GLN A 33 -3.08 -6.27 22.61
C GLN A 33 -2.70 -7.48 21.75
N GLN A 34 -3.53 -7.87 20.78
CA GLN A 34 -3.23 -8.99 19.89
C GLN A 34 -2.00 -8.71 19.04
N VAL A 35 -1.88 -7.50 18.50
CA VAL A 35 -0.70 -7.12 17.69
C VAL A 35 0.55 -7.02 18.58
N ALA A 36 0.45 -6.39 19.75
CA ALA A 36 1.57 -6.32 20.70
C ALA A 36 2.09 -7.72 21.06
N THR A 37 1.19 -8.66 21.36
CA THR A 37 1.54 -10.05 21.65
C THR A 37 2.21 -10.72 20.44
N ALA A 38 1.66 -10.57 19.23
CA ALA A 38 2.24 -11.13 18.01
C ALA A 38 3.60 -10.50 17.65
N MET A 39 3.83 -9.25 18.02
CA MET A 39 5.13 -8.57 17.90
C MET A 39 6.12 -8.93 19.01
N ASN A 40 5.70 -9.70 20.01
CA ASN A 40 6.46 -9.95 21.23
C ASN A 40 6.91 -8.65 21.92
N LEU A 41 5.96 -7.74 22.13
CA LEU A 41 6.13 -6.45 22.79
C LEU A 41 5.13 -6.26 23.93
N PRO A 42 5.52 -5.53 25.01
CA PRO A 42 4.55 -5.02 25.96
C PRO A 42 3.52 -4.11 25.24
N LEU A 43 2.26 -4.17 25.66
CA LEU A 43 1.18 -3.35 25.08
C LEU A 43 1.56 -1.86 25.04
N ARG A 44 2.09 -1.31 26.12
CA ARG A 44 2.49 0.09 26.20
C ARG A 44 3.56 0.46 25.16
N THR A 45 4.50 -0.44 24.89
CA THR A 45 5.54 -0.23 23.88
C THR A 45 4.93 -0.19 22.49
N TYR A 46 4.00 -1.10 22.21
CA TYR A 46 3.24 -1.09 20.94
C TYR A 46 2.40 0.19 20.78
N GLU A 47 1.70 0.60 21.83
CA GLU A 47 0.92 1.84 21.79
C GLU A 47 1.76 3.08 21.52
N TYR A 48 3.00 3.13 22.04
CA TYR A 48 3.97 4.18 21.72
C TYR A 48 4.35 4.15 20.23
N PHE A 49 4.61 2.97 19.68
CA PHE A 49 4.89 2.80 18.26
C PHE A 49 3.69 3.27 17.40
N GLU A 50 2.49 2.78 17.70
CA GLU A 50 1.27 3.16 16.94
C GLU A 50 0.93 4.66 17.10
N ALA A 51 1.27 5.26 18.21
CA ALA A 51 1.14 6.69 18.43
C ALA A 51 2.23 7.52 17.72
N GLY A 52 3.26 6.88 17.15
CA GLY A 52 4.38 7.56 16.52
C GLY A 52 5.21 8.40 17.51
N LYS A 53 5.25 7.98 18.77
CA LYS A 53 6.02 8.62 19.82
C LYS A 53 7.46 8.11 19.82
N GLY A 54 8.40 9.04 19.89
CA GLY A 54 9.82 8.72 19.89
C GLY A 54 10.41 8.54 18.49
N ARG A 55 11.58 7.89 18.43
CA ARG A 55 12.28 7.64 17.17
C ARG A 55 11.64 6.48 16.41
N LEU A 56 11.66 6.56 15.08
CA LEU A 56 11.26 5.45 14.22
C LEU A 56 12.16 4.24 14.47
N ASN A 57 11.53 3.10 14.78
CA ASN A 57 12.23 1.82 14.96
C ASN A 57 11.83 0.89 13.80
N LEU A 58 12.79 0.61 12.92
CA LEU A 58 12.60 -0.23 11.74
C LEU A 58 12.26 -1.68 12.10
N ASP A 59 12.85 -2.20 13.19
CA ASP A 59 12.53 -3.54 13.70
C ASP A 59 11.05 -3.66 14.07
N TYR A 60 10.50 -2.63 14.71
CA TYR A 60 9.07 -2.63 15.03
C TYR A 60 8.18 -2.60 13.79
N VAL A 61 8.57 -1.91 12.73
CA VAL A 61 7.84 -1.94 11.46
C VAL A 61 7.85 -3.33 10.85
N HIS A 62 8.99 -4.01 10.85
CA HIS A 62 9.09 -5.39 10.37
C HIS A 62 8.26 -6.37 11.22
N ARG A 63 8.36 -6.30 12.55
CA ARG A 63 7.55 -7.13 13.45
C ARG A 63 6.05 -6.89 13.24
N PHE A 64 5.66 -5.63 13.08
CA PHE A 64 4.28 -5.28 12.77
C PHE A 64 3.81 -5.89 11.45
N ALA A 65 4.63 -5.80 10.42
CA ALA A 65 4.32 -6.37 9.10
C ALA A 65 4.11 -7.89 9.17
N VAL A 66 4.96 -8.59 9.92
CA VAL A 66 4.80 -10.04 10.18
C VAL A 66 3.52 -10.32 10.97
N ALA A 67 3.29 -9.60 12.07
CA ALA A 67 2.14 -9.80 12.94
C ALA A 67 0.79 -9.58 12.24
N THR A 68 0.74 -8.68 11.26
CA THR A 68 -0.48 -8.31 10.53
C THR A 68 -0.54 -8.87 9.10
N ASN A 69 0.48 -9.63 8.69
CA ASN A 69 0.65 -10.10 7.32
C ASN A 69 0.49 -8.98 6.28
N CYS A 70 1.14 -7.84 6.51
CA CYS A 70 1.17 -6.76 5.54
C CYS A 70 2.57 -6.59 4.94
N ASP A 71 2.64 -5.78 3.90
CA ASP A 71 3.91 -5.45 3.24
C ASP A 71 4.64 -4.35 4.04
N PRO A 72 5.85 -4.62 4.58
CA PRO A 72 6.60 -3.62 5.36
C PRO A 72 6.98 -2.39 4.53
N TRP A 73 7.28 -2.55 3.25
CA TRP A 73 7.66 -1.45 2.37
C TRP A 73 6.53 -0.46 2.15
N SER A 74 5.29 -0.93 2.16
CA SER A 74 4.11 -0.09 2.08
C SER A 74 3.97 0.86 3.27
N LEU A 75 4.37 0.41 4.47
CA LEU A 75 4.40 1.27 5.67
C LEU A 75 5.46 2.36 5.57
N PHE A 76 6.63 2.04 5.02
CA PHE A 76 7.70 3.02 4.84
C PHE A 76 7.38 4.05 3.76
N LEU A 77 6.84 3.64 2.64
CA LEU A 77 6.66 4.52 1.48
C LEU A 77 5.37 5.34 1.53
N GLY A 78 4.34 4.87 2.22
CA GLY A 78 3.08 5.58 2.37
C GLY A 78 3.22 7.04 2.78
N PRO A 79 3.98 7.36 3.84
CA PRO A 79 4.25 8.75 4.22
C PRO A 79 4.94 9.58 3.13
N GLY A 80 5.90 9.00 2.41
CA GLY A 80 6.59 9.66 1.29
C GLY A 80 5.66 9.99 0.12
N LEU A 81 4.63 9.17 -0.08
CA LEU A 81 3.56 9.39 -1.07
C LEU A 81 2.45 10.32 -0.56
N GLY A 82 2.53 10.78 0.68
CA GLY A 82 1.45 11.56 1.32
C GLY A 82 0.18 10.74 1.58
N SER A 83 0.27 9.41 1.58
CA SER A 83 -0.88 8.52 1.72
C SER A 83 -0.74 7.59 2.92
N ILE A 84 -1.43 7.92 4.01
CA ILE A 84 -1.51 7.07 5.22
C ILE A 84 -2.28 5.76 4.92
N ASP A 85 -3.17 5.76 3.93
CA ASP A 85 -3.94 4.56 3.53
C ASP A 85 -3.19 3.63 2.60
N PHE A 86 -2.06 4.05 2.07
CA PHE A 86 -1.30 3.27 1.09
C PHE A 86 -0.98 1.86 1.61
N ALA A 87 -0.47 1.74 2.83
CA ALA A 87 -0.16 0.44 3.43
C ALA A 87 -1.38 -0.48 3.56
N ARG A 88 -2.54 0.07 3.91
CA ARG A 88 -3.80 -0.70 4.00
C ARG A 88 -4.26 -1.17 2.62
N ARG A 89 -4.15 -0.31 1.61
CA ARG A 89 -4.57 -0.63 0.23
C ARG A 89 -3.69 -1.67 -0.44
N THR A 90 -2.41 -1.70 -0.10
CA THR A 90 -1.41 -2.57 -0.73
C THR A 90 -1.00 -3.76 0.14
N ALA A 91 -1.59 -3.91 1.33
CA ALA A 91 -1.23 -4.94 2.30
C ALA A 91 -1.31 -6.36 1.71
N ASP A 92 -2.35 -6.65 0.93
CA ASP A 92 -2.61 -7.98 0.37
C ASP A 92 -1.97 -8.17 -1.02
N SER A 93 -1.92 -7.12 -1.84
CA SER A 93 -1.35 -7.18 -3.19
C SER A 93 0.17 -7.35 -3.19
N LYS A 94 0.83 -7.06 -2.06
CA LYS A 94 2.30 -7.07 -1.96
C LYS A 94 2.99 -6.18 -3.02
N LEU A 95 2.29 -5.14 -3.46
CA LEU A 95 2.75 -4.24 -4.53
C LEU A 95 4.18 -3.76 -4.30
N MET A 96 4.48 -3.28 -3.10
CA MET A 96 5.81 -2.74 -2.82
C MET A 96 6.88 -3.82 -2.67
N LEU A 97 6.53 -4.98 -2.15
CA LEU A 97 7.46 -6.11 -2.12
C LEU A 97 7.83 -6.55 -3.55
N VAL A 98 6.85 -6.69 -4.43
CA VAL A 98 7.11 -7.01 -5.85
C VAL A 98 7.95 -5.95 -6.53
N PHE A 99 7.62 -4.67 -6.30
CA PHE A 99 8.40 -3.55 -6.82
C PHE A 99 9.86 -3.55 -6.33
N MET A 100 10.09 -3.81 -5.04
CA MET A 100 11.43 -3.86 -4.45
C MET A 100 12.26 -5.02 -5.00
N ILE A 101 11.63 -6.18 -5.24
CA ILE A 101 12.31 -7.32 -5.88
C ILE A 101 12.72 -6.95 -7.30
N ALA A 102 11.79 -6.42 -8.11
CA ALA A 102 12.07 -6.03 -9.48
C ALA A 102 13.13 -4.91 -9.58
N LEU A 103 13.10 -3.96 -8.65
CA LEU A 103 14.11 -2.90 -8.55
C LEU A 103 15.50 -3.47 -8.21
N GLY A 104 15.58 -4.44 -7.29
CA GLY A 104 16.84 -5.10 -6.95
C GLY A 104 17.43 -5.90 -8.12
N GLU A 105 16.57 -6.61 -8.87
CA GLU A 105 17.00 -7.28 -10.11
C GLU A 105 17.52 -6.29 -11.15
N PHE A 106 16.79 -5.19 -11.35
CA PHE A 106 17.18 -4.13 -12.25
C PHE A 106 18.51 -3.48 -11.85
N GLU A 107 18.71 -3.18 -10.58
CA GLU A 107 19.96 -2.65 -10.03
C GLU A 107 21.12 -3.61 -10.29
N SER A 108 20.93 -4.89 -10.04
CA SER A 108 21.95 -5.93 -10.27
C SER A 108 22.37 -6.04 -11.74
N ILE A 109 21.43 -5.86 -12.68
CA ILE A 109 21.69 -5.89 -14.14
C ILE A 109 22.38 -4.60 -14.59
N MET A 110 21.95 -3.47 -14.09
CA MET A 110 22.42 -2.16 -14.54
C MET A 110 23.76 -1.75 -13.95
N GLY A 111 24.00 -2.05 -12.66
CA GLY A 111 25.21 -1.65 -11.95
C GLY A 111 25.52 -0.16 -12.13
N ASP A 112 26.76 0.17 -12.43
CA ASP A 112 27.22 1.56 -12.61
C ASP A 112 26.54 2.33 -13.74
N ARG A 113 25.84 1.64 -14.67
CA ARG A 113 25.05 2.31 -15.71
C ARG A 113 23.89 3.13 -15.15
N LEU A 114 23.45 2.86 -13.93
CA LEU A 114 22.44 3.65 -13.22
C LEU A 114 22.87 5.11 -13.03
N ILE A 115 24.18 5.38 -12.90
CA ILE A 115 24.73 6.73 -12.68
C ILE A 115 24.39 7.67 -13.84
N ALA A 116 24.38 7.15 -15.05
CA ALA A 116 24.15 7.92 -16.29
C ALA A 116 22.72 7.78 -16.83
N MET A 117 21.79 7.24 -16.03
CA MET A 117 20.45 6.98 -16.49
C MET A 117 19.64 8.26 -16.68
N ASP A 118 19.00 8.38 -17.84
CA ASP A 118 18.18 9.55 -18.15
C ASP A 118 16.86 9.54 -17.36
N SER A 119 16.63 10.61 -16.62
CA SER A 119 15.40 10.80 -15.83
C SER A 119 14.14 10.80 -16.71
N ARG A 120 14.22 11.26 -17.96
CA ARG A 120 13.08 11.26 -18.88
C ARG A 120 12.66 9.85 -19.23
N ALA A 121 13.62 8.96 -19.52
CA ALA A 121 13.36 7.56 -19.79
C ALA A 121 12.70 6.86 -18.58
N LEU A 122 13.13 7.20 -17.36
CA LEU A 122 12.51 6.68 -16.13
C LEU A 122 11.06 7.15 -15.96
N ILE A 123 10.80 8.44 -16.20
CA ILE A 123 9.44 9.01 -16.11
C ILE A 123 8.51 8.31 -17.13
N GLU A 124 8.94 8.17 -18.37
CA GLU A 124 8.17 7.53 -19.43
C GLU A 124 7.88 6.05 -19.07
N ALA A 125 8.91 5.28 -18.70
CA ALA A 125 8.79 3.87 -18.39
C ALA A 125 7.86 3.60 -17.18
N PHE A 126 8.04 4.32 -16.07
CA PHE A 126 7.19 4.14 -14.91
C PHE A 126 5.75 4.60 -15.15
N THR A 127 5.57 5.72 -15.86
CA THR A 127 4.23 6.21 -16.19
C THR A 127 3.47 5.22 -17.07
N GLU A 128 4.14 4.65 -18.06
CA GLU A 128 3.55 3.64 -18.94
C GLU A 128 3.22 2.36 -18.18
N THR A 129 4.15 1.88 -17.34
CA THR A 129 3.92 0.69 -16.53
C THR A 129 2.68 0.82 -15.65
N PHE A 130 2.52 1.92 -14.94
CA PHE A 130 1.36 2.12 -14.07
C PHE A 130 0.05 2.30 -14.85
N ARG A 131 0.07 2.93 -16.03
CA ARG A 131 -1.09 3.00 -16.92
C ARG A 131 -1.53 1.63 -17.41
N ASN A 132 -0.57 0.78 -17.78
CA ASN A 132 -0.85 -0.57 -18.24
C ASN A 132 -1.47 -1.42 -17.12
N LEU A 133 -0.92 -1.33 -15.89
CA LEU A 133 -1.48 -2.01 -14.73
C LEU A 133 -2.92 -1.56 -14.42
N GLU A 134 -3.20 -0.25 -14.51
CA GLU A 134 -4.56 0.28 -14.34
C GLU A 134 -5.53 -0.24 -15.42
N ALA A 135 -5.07 -0.27 -16.68
CA ALA A 135 -5.88 -0.75 -17.79
C ALA A 135 -6.22 -2.24 -17.65
N GLU A 136 -5.24 -3.08 -17.28
CA GLU A 136 -5.45 -4.51 -17.05
C GLU A 136 -6.43 -4.79 -15.90
N ASP A 137 -6.32 -4.04 -14.80
CA ASP A 137 -7.24 -4.18 -13.66
C ASP A 137 -8.68 -3.81 -14.06
N ARG A 138 -8.84 -2.73 -14.82
CA ARG A 138 -10.15 -2.29 -15.33
C ARG A 138 -10.75 -3.32 -16.26
N GLN A 139 -9.99 -3.86 -17.21
CA GLN A 139 -10.46 -4.89 -18.14
C GLN A 139 -10.94 -6.15 -17.41
N LYS A 140 -10.16 -6.64 -16.44
CA LYS A 140 -10.55 -7.82 -15.64
C LYS A 140 -11.82 -7.57 -14.82
N SER A 141 -12.00 -6.36 -14.29
CA SER A 141 -13.20 -5.97 -13.56
C SER A 141 -14.43 -5.95 -14.44
N ASP A 142 -14.32 -5.40 -15.66
CA ASP A 142 -15.43 -5.32 -16.62
C ASP A 142 -15.82 -6.72 -17.12
N GLU A 143 -14.86 -7.57 -17.46
CA GLU A 143 -15.10 -8.97 -17.85
C GLU A 143 -15.82 -9.76 -16.74
N THR A 144 -15.37 -9.60 -15.49
CA THR A 144 -15.98 -10.26 -14.33
C THR A 144 -17.41 -9.76 -14.10
N SER A 145 -17.65 -8.46 -14.20
CA SER A 145 -18.96 -7.86 -14.03
C SER A 145 -19.94 -8.35 -15.10
N SER A 146 -19.53 -8.36 -16.37
CA SER A 146 -20.32 -8.85 -17.49
C SER A 146 -20.66 -10.33 -17.34
N TRP A 147 -19.71 -11.15 -16.89
CA TRP A 147 -19.95 -12.58 -16.64
C TRP A 147 -20.96 -12.82 -15.52
N LEU A 148 -20.85 -12.05 -14.42
CA LEU A 148 -21.79 -12.13 -13.30
C LEU A 148 -23.21 -11.70 -13.70
N GLU A 149 -23.33 -10.63 -14.49
CA GLU A 149 -24.61 -10.13 -14.99
C GLU A 149 -25.29 -11.16 -15.88
N ALA A 150 -24.57 -11.69 -16.86
CA ALA A 150 -25.08 -12.78 -17.74
C ALA A 150 -25.45 -14.04 -16.93
N GLY A 151 -24.71 -14.36 -15.86
CA GLY A 151 -25.01 -15.47 -14.97
C GLY A 151 -26.31 -15.24 -14.17
N ARG A 152 -26.51 -14.05 -13.65
CA ARG A 152 -27.75 -13.68 -12.93
C ARG A 152 -28.97 -13.74 -13.84
N ASP A 153 -28.87 -13.25 -15.07
CA ASP A 153 -29.97 -13.27 -16.04
C ASP A 153 -30.39 -14.69 -16.39
N ARG A 154 -29.42 -15.60 -16.58
CA ARG A 154 -29.70 -17.02 -16.79
C ARG A 154 -30.40 -17.68 -15.59
N LEU A 155 -29.95 -17.37 -14.37
CA LEU A 155 -30.56 -17.89 -13.14
C LEU A 155 -31.97 -17.31 -12.89
N ALA A 156 -32.22 -16.08 -13.32
CA ALA A 156 -33.52 -15.44 -13.23
C ALA A 156 -34.53 -15.94 -14.29
N GLY A 157 -34.14 -16.84 -15.20
CA GLY A 157 -34.99 -17.39 -16.26
C GLY A 157 -35.31 -16.38 -17.38
N LYS A 158 -34.51 -15.34 -17.53
CA LYS A 158 -34.65 -14.41 -18.64
C LYS A 158 -34.08 -15.05 -19.92
N PRO A 159 -34.84 -15.18 -21.01
CA PRO A 159 -34.31 -15.75 -22.24
C PRO A 159 -33.21 -14.84 -22.81
N PRO A 160 -32.21 -15.40 -23.53
CA PRO A 160 -31.24 -14.60 -24.23
C PRO A 160 -31.93 -13.66 -25.20
N GLU A 161 -31.50 -12.39 -25.24
CA GLU A 161 -31.94 -11.46 -26.30
C GLU A 161 -31.38 -12.01 -27.62
N ASP A 162 -32.29 -12.45 -28.52
CA ASP A 162 -31.90 -12.91 -29.84
C ASP A 162 -31.34 -11.70 -30.61
N ASP A 163 -30.04 -11.77 -30.97
CA ASP A 163 -29.43 -10.81 -31.90
C ASP A 163 -30.12 -10.89 -33.26
N GLU A 164 -30.89 -9.86 -33.61
CA GLU A 164 -31.34 -9.60 -34.97
C GLU A 164 -30.27 -8.90 -35.81
#